data_7eed6b2241b9b2c47882f5c7679f3f7e
#
_entry.id   7eed6b2241b9b2c47882f5c7679f3f7e
#
_cell.length_a   1.000
_cell.length_b   1.000
_cell.length_c   1.000
_cell.angle_alpha   90.00
_cell.angle_beta   90.00
_cell.angle_gamma   90.00
#
_symmetry.space_group_name_H-M   'P 1'
#
loop_
_entity.id
_entity.type
_entity.pdbx_description
1 polymer ?
#
loop_
_entity_poly.entity_id
_entity_poly.type
_entity_poly.pdbx_seq_one_letter_code
_entity_poly.pdbx_strand_id
1 'polypeptide(L)'
;MKKGEVSEEDKVKLTRLSERCKLQEEQITKLREDKFYVDVARNLLMDTGIKTKIINKYLPIMNKLINGYLTSMDFYVNFTLDNNFNETIKSRHRDEFSYSSFSEGEKMRIDLALLFTWRAVAKMKNSTNTNLLILDEIFDSSLDTTGTDDFLKILHTFADQNVFVISHKGDTMFDKFRSVIKFEKQRNSVSYTHLRAHETSR
;
A
#
# COMPACT_ATOMS: atom_id res chain seq x y z
N MET A 1 -63.13 -4.91 54.08
CA MET A 1 -62.35 -5.22 52.85
C MET A 1 -61.75 -6.62 53.02
N LYS A 2 -62.28 -7.63 52.33
CA LYS A 2 -61.78 -9.04 52.41
C LYS A 2 -60.44 -9.08 51.74
N LYS A 3 -59.33 -9.42 52.45
CA LYS A 3 -58.05 -9.82 51.86
C LYS A 3 -58.37 -11.12 51.09
N GLY A 4 -58.30 -11.04 49.77
CA GLY A 4 -58.41 -12.21 48.93
C GLY A 4 -57.26 -13.17 49.24
N GLU A 5 -57.56 -14.37 49.67
CA GLU A 5 -56.63 -15.48 49.75
C GLU A 5 -56.10 -15.75 48.33
N VAL A 6 -54.80 -15.56 48.11
CA VAL A 6 -54.13 -15.89 46.80
C VAL A 6 -54.22 -17.43 46.70
N SER A 7 -54.86 -17.93 45.64
CA SER A 7 -54.93 -19.35 45.37
C SER A 7 -53.58 -19.99 45.26
N GLU A 8 -53.40 -21.24 45.72
CA GLU A 8 -52.15 -21.98 45.58
C GLU A 8 -51.73 -22.10 44.10
N GLU A 9 -52.69 -22.17 43.19
CA GLU A 9 -52.41 -22.14 41.73
C GLU A 9 -51.81 -20.84 41.25
N ASP A 10 -52.22 -19.71 41.83
CA ASP A 10 -51.64 -18.40 41.46
C ASP A 10 -50.25 -18.24 42.01
N LYS A 11 -49.92 -18.79 43.15
CA LYS A 11 -48.55 -18.81 43.70
C LYS A 11 -47.63 -19.64 42.81
N VAL A 12 -48.06 -20.81 42.36
CA VAL A 12 -47.31 -21.69 41.46
C VAL A 12 -47.06 -20.98 40.11
N LYS A 13 -48.10 -20.34 39.57
CA LYS A 13 -47.94 -19.55 38.34
C LYS A 13 -46.92 -18.41 38.50
N LEU A 14 -46.98 -17.72 39.61
CA LEU A 14 -46.07 -16.58 39.90
C LEU A 14 -44.62 -17.04 40.01
N THR A 15 -44.39 -18.15 40.70
CA THR A 15 -43.05 -18.77 40.81
C THR A 15 -42.53 -19.14 39.43
N ARG A 16 -43.30 -19.83 38.62
CA ARG A 16 -42.94 -20.25 37.26
C ARG A 16 -42.66 -19.06 36.34
N LEU A 17 -43.45 -17.99 36.44
CA LEU A 17 -43.21 -16.76 35.68
C LEU A 17 -41.94 -16.06 36.13
N SER A 18 -41.68 -15.99 37.45
CA SER A 18 -40.48 -15.42 38.01
C SER A 18 -39.19 -16.16 37.55
N GLU A 19 -39.21 -17.49 37.57
CA GLU A 19 -38.10 -18.29 37.07
C GLU A 19 -37.90 -18.08 35.57
N ARG A 20 -38.98 -18.00 34.80
CA ARG A 20 -38.87 -17.71 33.36
C ARG A 20 -38.32 -16.30 33.07
N CYS A 21 -38.74 -15.30 33.85
CA CYS A 21 -38.16 -13.95 33.75
C CYS A 21 -36.68 -13.95 34.05
N LYS A 22 -36.22 -14.59 35.12
CA LYS A 22 -34.81 -14.71 35.44
C LYS A 22 -34.01 -15.35 34.33
N LEU A 23 -34.47 -16.45 33.76
CA LEU A 23 -33.83 -17.13 32.67
C LEU A 23 -33.70 -16.22 31.41
N GLN A 24 -34.77 -15.47 31.13
CA GLN A 24 -34.74 -14.50 30.01
C GLN A 24 -33.82 -13.34 30.27
N GLU A 25 -33.73 -12.81 31.49
CA GLU A 25 -32.79 -11.77 31.86
C GLU A 25 -31.33 -12.22 31.71
N GLU A 26 -31.02 -13.45 32.13
CA GLU A 26 -29.70 -14.04 31.92
C GLU A 26 -29.36 -14.17 30.42
N GLN A 27 -30.32 -14.65 29.62
CA GLN A 27 -30.13 -14.73 28.16
C GLN A 27 -29.92 -13.36 27.51
N ILE A 28 -30.69 -12.34 27.93
CA ILE A 28 -30.57 -10.99 27.43
C ILE A 28 -29.18 -10.41 27.78
N THR A 29 -28.72 -10.65 29.01
CA THR A 29 -27.42 -10.19 29.47
C THR A 29 -26.31 -10.80 28.62
N LYS A 30 -26.35 -12.12 28.40
CA LYS A 30 -25.39 -12.81 27.55
C LYS A 30 -25.40 -12.31 26.10
N LEU A 31 -26.60 -12.14 25.52
CA LEU A 31 -26.72 -11.61 24.15
C LEU A 31 -26.24 -10.18 24.02
N ARG A 32 -26.34 -9.36 25.07
CA ARG A 32 -25.79 -8.00 25.09
C ARG A 32 -24.25 -8.00 25.12
N GLU A 33 -23.67 -8.91 25.89
CA GLU A 33 -22.23 -9.11 25.91
C GLU A 33 -21.70 -9.58 24.54
N ASP A 34 -22.32 -10.60 23.98
CA ASP A 34 -21.97 -11.11 22.65
C ASP A 34 -22.08 -10.02 21.58
N LYS A 35 -23.16 -9.24 21.61
CA LYS A 35 -23.34 -8.10 20.72
C LYS A 35 -22.25 -7.06 20.88
N PHE A 36 -21.88 -6.74 22.11
CA PHE A 36 -20.80 -5.79 22.39
C PHE A 36 -19.47 -6.24 21.76
N TYR A 37 -19.10 -7.53 21.93
CA TYR A 37 -17.88 -8.06 21.30
C TYR A 37 -17.94 -8.03 19.78
N VAL A 38 -19.08 -8.34 19.18
CA VAL A 38 -19.26 -8.26 17.72
C VAL A 38 -19.16 -6.82 17.24
N ASP A 39 -19.78 -5.87 17.93
CA ASP A 39 -19.71 -4.45 17.57
C ASP A 39 -18.29 -3.90 17.70
N VAL A 40 -17.53 -4.29 18.73
CA VAL A 40 -16.12 -3.93 18.88
C VAL A 40 -15.29 -4.52 17.76
N ALA A 41 -15.44 -5.82 17.47
CA ALA A 41 -14.73 -6.48 16.37
C ALA A 41 -15.03 -5.81 15.02
N ARG A 42 -16.30 -5.50 14.76
CA ARG A 42 -16.73 -4.78 13.56
C ARG A 42 -16.02 -3.43 13.44
N ASN A 43 -16.02 -2.61 14.50
CA ASN A 43 -15.39 -1.30 14.51
C ASN A 43 -13.87 -1.39 14.29
N LEU A 44 -13.22 -2.42 14.85
CA LEU A 44 -11.78 -2.65 14.65
C LEU A 44 -11.45 -3.08 13.21
N LEU A 45 -12.34 -3.82 12.56
CA LEU A 45 -12.16 -4.32 11.19
C LEU A 45 -12.58 -3.31 10.11
N MET A 46 -13.30 -2.24 10.48
CA MET A 46 -13.62 -1.14 9.56
C MET A 46 -12.34 -0.44 9.07
N ASP A 47 -12.42 0.20 7.91
CA ASP A 47 -11.28 0.93 7.33
C ASP A 47 -10.75 2.04 8.26
N THR A 48 -11.62 2.65 9.06
CA THR A 48 -11.25 3.64 10.11
C THR A 48 -10.70 3.03 11.40
N GLY A 49 -10.65 1.69 11.52
CA GLY A 49 -10.24 0.97 12.71
C GLY A 49 -8.72 0.74 12.83
N ILE A 50 -8.32 -0.50 13.00
CA ILE A 50 -6.91 -0.90 13.19
C ILE A 50 -6.06 -0.53 11.97
N LYS A 51 -6.61 -0.67 10.75
CA LYS A 51 -5.90 -0.33 9.51
C LYS A 51 -5.42 1.13 9.55
N THR A 52 -6.32 2.08 9.82
CA THR A 52 -5.98 3.50 9.90
C THR A 52 -4.97 3.79 10.99
N LYS A 53 -5.07 3.16 12.16
CA LYS A 53 -4.08 3.31 13.24
C LYS A 53 -2.68 2.84 12.82
N ILE A 54 -2.61 1.75 12.07
CA ILE A 54 -1.34 1.24 11.55
C ILE A 54 -0.79 2.19 10.49
N ILE A 55 -1.63 2.62 9.56
CA ILE A 55 -1.26 3.53 8.48
C ILE A 55 -0.72 4.85 9.04
N ASN A 56 -1.43 5.46 9.99
CA ASN A 56 -1.02 6.72 10.63
C ASN A 56 0.39 6.66 11.24
N LYS A 57 0.80 5.49 11.71
CA LYS A 57 2.15 5.29 12.23
C LYS A 57 3.22 5.40 11.14
N TYR A 58 2.89 5.01 9.90
CA TYR A 58 3.85 4.99 8.80
C TYR A 58 3.74 6.22 7.88
N LEU A 59 2.63 6.96 7.92
CA LEU A 59 2.42 8.14 7.07
C LEU A 59 3.56 9.17 7.10
N PRO A 60 4.11 9.56 8.27
CA PRO A 60 5.22 10.51 8.30
C PRO A 60 6.46 9.97 7.58
N ILE A 61 6.73 8.67 7.72
CA ILE A 61 7.86 7.99 7.07
C ILE A 61 7.59 7.91 5.56
N MET A 62 6.37 7.54 5.17
CA MET A 62 5.97 7.47 3.76
C MET A 62 6.11 8.83 3.08
N ASN A 63 5.56 9.89 3.66
CA ASN A 63 5.66 11.24 3.12
C ASN A 63 7.12 11.69 2.97
N LYS A 64 7.97 11.36 3.95
CA LYS A 64 9.41 11.66 3.87
C LYS A 64 10.08 10.88 2.73
N LEU A 65 9.78 9.60 2.57
CA LEU A 65 10.37 8.75 1.52
C LEU A 65 9.90 9.18 0.13
N ILE A 66 8.60 9.44 -0.05
CA ILE A 66 8.04 9.92 -1.33
C ILE A 66 8.78 11.18 -1.78
N ASN A 67 8.84 12.19 -0.92
CA ASN A 67 9.51 13.44 -1.25
C ASN A 67 11.02 13.27 -1.47
N GLY A 68 11.66 12.32 -0.78
CA GLY A 68 13.05 11.96 -1.02
C GLY A 68 13.27 11.38 -2.42
N TYR A 69 12.43 10.43 -2.84
CA TYR A 69 12.49 9.86 -4.19
C TYR A 69 12.17 10.89 -5.28
N LEU A 70 11.15 11.73 -5.08
CA LEU A 70 10.82 12.81 -6.02
C LEU A 70 11.99 13.77 -6.19
N THR A 71 12.64 14.18 -5.09
CA THR A 71 13.84 15.03 -5.13
C THR A 71 14.98 14.35 -5.88
N SER A 72 15.19 13.04 -5.69
CA SER A 72 16.22 12.27 -6.41
C SER A 72 15.97 12.16 -7.92
N MET A 73 14.73 12.37 -8.35
CA MET A 73 14.33 12.44 -9.76
C MET A 73 14.23 13.88 -10.28
N ASP A 74 14.87 14.85 -9.61
CA ASP A 74 14.81 16.27 -9.93
C ASP A 74 13.37 16.85 -10.04
N PHE A 75 12.43 16.21 -9.34
CA PHE A 75 11.04 16.63 -9.29
C PHE A 75 10.72 17.25 -7.93
N TYR A 76 10.77 18.56 -7.86
CA TYR A 76 10.72 19.35 -6.64
C TYR A 76 9.29 19.80 -6.29
N VAL A 77 8.47 18.89 -5.85
CA VAL A 77 7.14 19.15 -5.29
C VAL A 77 7.08 18.69 -3.83
N ASN A 78 6.13 19.20 -3.09
CA ASN A 78 5.80 18.70 -1.76
C ASN A 78 4.56 17.81 -1.86
N PHE A 79 4.78 16.51 -1.82
CA PHE A 79 3.75 15.49 -1.87
C PHE A 79 3.40 15.04 -0.45
N THR A 80 2.12 15.03 -0.11
CA THR A 80 1.64 14.54 1.18
C THR A 80 0.43 13.62 1.00
N LEU A 81 0.43 12.51 1.73
CA LEU A 81 -0.73 11.63 1.90
C LEU A 81 -1.35 11.89 3.26
N ASP A 82 -2.68 11.94 3.28
CA ASP A 82 -3.47 11.96 4.52
C ASP A 82 -3.81 10.54 5.01
N ASN A 83 -4.56 10.46 6.11
CA ASN A 83 -4.97 9.21 6.74
C ASN A 83 -5.93 8.36 5.87
N ASN A 84 -6.53 8.96 4.87
CA ASN A 84 -7.45 8.33 3.92
C ASN A 84 -6.76 8.04 2.57
N PHE A 85 -5.42 8.26 2.48
CA PHE A 85 -4.64 8.20 1.25
C PHE A 85 -5.04 9.20 0.17
N ASN A 86 -5.66 10.33 0.55
CA ASN A 86 -5.81 11.43 -0.37
C ASN A 86 -4.46 12.12 -0.52
N GLU A 87 -4.08 12.36 -1.78
CA GLU A 87 -2.86 13.10 -2.09
C GLU A 87 -3.11 14.61 -2.08
N THR A 88 -2.13 15.35 -1.60
CA THR A 88 -2.01 16.79 -1.77
C THR A 88 -0.63 17.09 -2.30
N ILE A 89 -0.54 17.74 -3.46
CA ILE A 89 0.71 18.06 -4.13
C ILE A 89 0.82 19.58 -4.22
N LYS A 90 1.92 20.13 -3.67
CA LYS A 90 2.18 21.59 -3.66
C LYS A 90 3.50 21.89 -4.36
N SER A 91 3.51 22.93 -5.18
CA SER A 91 4.74 23.46 -5.73
C SER A 91 5.53 24.25 -4.67
N ARG A 92 6.75 24.67 -5.01
CA ARG A 92 7.56 25.59 -4.18
C ARG A 92 6.85 26.92 -3.88
N HIS A 93 5.96 27.36 -4.76
CA HIS A 93 5.18 28.60 -4.63
C HIS A 93 3.84 28.42 -3.93
N ARG A 94 3.59 27.25 -3.31
CA ARG A 94 2.39 26.89 -2.54
C ARG A 94 1.11 26.69 -3.36
N ASP A 95 1.19 26.64 -4.69
CA ASP A 95 0.04 26.27 -5.49
C ASP A 95 -0.26 24.78 -5.32
N GLU A 96 -1.53 24.45 -5.12
CA GLU A 96 -1.98 23.06 -5.03
C GLU A 96 -2.30 22.54 -6.43
N PHE A 97 -1.80 21.36 -6.73
CA PHE A 97 -2.03 20.66 -7.98
C PHE A 97 -2.78 19.36 -7.74
N SER A 98 -3.66 19.02 -8.66
CA SER A 98 -4.21 17.68 -8.74
C SER A 98 -3.24 16.77 -9.52
N TYR A 99 -3.16 15.49 -9.18
CA TYR A 99 -2.39 14.50 -9.92
C TYR A 99 -2.69 14.53 -11.43
N SER A 100 -3.95 14.77 -11.80
CA SER A 100 -4.39 14.87 -13.20
C SER A 100 -3.75 16.05 -13.98
N SER A 101 -3.24 17.06 -13.29
CA SER A 101 -2.65 18.26 -13.91
C SER A 101 -1.22 18.05 -14.40
N PHE A 102 -0.58 16.94 -14.02
CA PHE A 102 0.80 16.64 -14.39
C PHE A 102 0.89 15.95 -15.74
N SER A 103 2.00 16.18 -16.44
CA SER A 103 2.37 15.43 -17.64
C SER A 103 2.58 13.96 -17.33
N GLU A 104 2.52 13.08 -18.34
CA GLU A 104 2.69 11.64 -18.16
C GLU A 104 4.07 11.29 -17.56
N GLY A 105 5.14 12.03 -17.92
CA GLY A 105 6.46 11.85 -17.34
C GLY A 105 6.54 12.24 -15.86
N GLU A 106 5.85 13.30 -15.46
CA GLU A 106 5.75 13.73 -14.06
C GLU A 106 4.91 12.76 -13.23
N LYS A 107 3.77 12.29 -13.77
CA LYS A 107 2.96 11.23 -13.15
C LYS A 107 3.77 9.96 -12.92
N MET A 108 4.56 9.54 -13.90
CA MET A 108 5.43 8.38 -13.77
C MET A 108 6.45 8.55 -12.63
N ARG A 109 7.04 9.75 -12.44
CA ARG A 109 7.94 10.02 -11.30
C ARG A 109 7.21 9.89 -9.96
N ILE A 110 5.96 10.38 -9.88
CA ILE A 110 5.13 10.23 -8.67
C ILE A 110 4.83 8.75 -8.40
N ASP A 111 4.41 7.99 -9.41
CA ASP A 111 4.07 6.58 -9.31
C ASP A 111 5.27 5.74 -8.87
N LEU A 112 6.45 6.02 -9.41
CA LEU A 112 7.69 5.37 -9.02
C LEU A 112 8.10 5.71 -7.58
N ALA A 113 7.95 6.97 -7.16
CA ALA A 113 8.21 7.37 -5.78
C ALA A 113 7.27 6.66 -4.80
N LEU A 114 6.00 6.51 -5.17
CA LEU A 114 5.02 5.72 -4.39
C LEU A 114 5.41 4.25 -4.34
N LEU A 115 5.73 3.62 -5.47
CA LEU A 115 6.14 2.22 -5.56
C LEU A 115 7.34 1.92 -4.65
N PHE A 116 8.39 2.74 -4.73
CA PHE A 116 9.60 2.55 -3.90
C PHE A 116 9.32 2.80 -2.42
N THR A 117 8.46 3.76 -2.11
CA THR A 117 8.03 4.01 -0.73
C THR A 117 7.29 2.81 -0.15
N TRP A 118 6.32 2.26 -0.87
CA TRP A 118 5.60 1.05 -0.45
C TRP A 118 6.53 -0.12 -0.23
N ARG A 119 7.49 -0.32 -1.15
CA ARG A 119 8.51 -1.35 -1.01
C ARG A 119 9.38 -1.15 0.23
N ALA A 120 9.83 0.08 0.49
CA ALA A 120 10.64 0.40 1.67
C ALA A 120 9.87 0.16 2.97
N VAL A 121 8.61 0.57 3.05
CA VAL A 121 7.74 0.34 4.21
C VAL A 121 7.47 -1.15 4.41
N ALA A 122 7.24 -1.92 3.34
CA ALA A 122 7.06 -3.38 3.42
C ALA A 122 8.32 -4.07 3.98
N LYS A 123 9.50 -3.66 3.53
CA LYS A 123 10.79 -4.15 4.04
C LYS A 123 10.98 -3.84 5.53
N MET A 124 10.61 -2.64 5.97
CA MET A 124 10.68 -2.25 7.39
C MET A 124 9.78 -3.09 8.29
N LYS A 125 8.67 -3.59 7.76
CA LYS A 125 7.74 -4.46 8.50
C LYS A 125 8.14 -5.93 8.55
N ASN A 126 9.19 -6.34 7.89
CA ASN A 126 9.61 -7.76 7.74
C ASN A 126 8.55 -8.68 7.14
N SER A 127 7.48 -8.14 6.56
CA SER A 127 6.40 -8.98 6.05
C SER A 127 6.77 -9.72 4.77
N THR A 128 7.65 -9.15 3.96
CA THR A 128 8.18 -9.78 2.72
C THR A 128 9.50 -9.10 2.34
N ASN A 129 10.61 -9.73 2.67
CA ASN A 129 11.92 -9.25 2.23
C ASN A 129 12.32 -9.99 0.95
N THR A 130 11.64 -9.69 -0.16
CA THR A 130 12.05 -10.20 -1.47
C THR A 130 13.25 -9.40 -1.97
N ASN A 131 14.35 -10.09 -2.25
CA ASN A 131 15.53 -9.50 -2.88
C ASN A 131 15.37 -9.45 -4.41
N LEU A 132 14.16 -9.22 -4.90
CA LEU A 132 13.83 -9.19 -6.32
C LEU A 132 12.93 -8.00 -6.62
N LEU A 133 13.28 -7.26 -7.68
CA LEU A 133 12.47 -6.20 -8.27
C LEU A 133 12.42 -6.43 -9.79
N ILE A 134 11.24 -6.59 -10.34
CA ILE A 134 11.01 -6.69 -11.78
C ILE A 134 10.24 -5.47 -12.23
N LEU A 135 10.78 -4.75 -13.19
CA LEU A 135 10.23 -3.55 -13.77
C LEU A 135 9.96 -3.82 -15.24
N ASP A 136 8.68 -3.96 -15.58
CA ASP A 136 8.24 -4.36 -16.92
C ASP A 136 7.69 -3.15 -17.67
N GLU A 137 8.30 -2.82 -18.83
CA GLU A 137 7.91 -1.75 -19.76
C GLU A 137 7.79 -0.33 -19.15
N ILE A 138 8.30 -0.10 -17.92
CA ILE A 138 8.18 1.20 -17.23
C ILE A 138 8.84 2.32 -18.03
N PHE A 139 9.91 2.01 -18.78
CA PHE A 139 10.67 2.98 -19.56
C PHE A 139 10.08 3.26 -20.95
N ASP A 140 9.15 2.46 -21.40
CA ASP A 140 8.78 2.44 -22.82
C ASP A 140 7.80 3.54 -23.20
N SER A 141 7.00 4.05 -22.27
CA SER A 141 5.87 4.91 -22.59
C SER A 141 6.01 6.38 -22.16
N SER A 142 6.58 6.66 -20.99
CA SER A 142 6.34 7.97 -20.36
C SER A 142 7.58 8.72 -19.91
N LEU A 143 8.74 8.06 -19.82
CA LEU A 143 9.98 8.72 -19.42
C LEU A 143 10.77 9.21 -20.63
N ASP A 144 11.15 10.49 -20.60
CA ASP A 144 12.15 11.06 -21.49
C ASP A 144 13.56 10.56 -21.12
N THR A 145 14.58 10.94 -21.89
CA THR A 145 15.96 10.51 -21.64
C THR A 145 16.44 10.94 -20.25
N THR A 146 16.10 12.16 -19.85
CA THR A 146 16.49 12.72 -18.54
C THR A 146 15.79 11.97 -17.41
N GLY A 147 14.48 11.74 -17.50
CA GLY A 147 13.73 10.98 -16.52
C GLY A 147 14.20 9.53 -16.40
N THR A 148 14.65 8.94 -17.50
CA THR A 148 15.26 7.60 -17.50
C THR A 148 16.57 7.59 -16.72
N ASP A 149 17.45 8.59 -16.93
CA ASP A 149 18.73 8.70 -16.23
C ASP A 149 18.53 8.94 -14.72
N ASP A 150 17.58 9.78 -14.34
CA ASP A 150 17.25 10.05 -12.94
C ASP A 150 16.70 8.81 -12.24
N PHE A 151 15.87 8.06 -12.94
CA PHE A 151 15.37 6.80 -12.42
C PHE A 151 16.47 5.75 -12.24
N LEU A 152 17.40 5.64 -13.18
CA LEU A 152 18.55 4.74 -13.07
C LEU A 152 19.42 5.08 -11.85
N LYS A 153 19.58 6.36 -11.51
CA LYS A 153 20.26 6.78 -10.27
C LYS A 153 19.62 6.16 -9.04
N ILE A 154 18.27 6.12 -8.99
CA ILE A 154 17.55 5.47 -7.89
C ILE A 154 17.78 3.95 -7.89
N LEU A 155 17.73 3.29 -9.05
CA LEU A 155 18.00 1.86 -9.15
C LEU A 155 19.38 1.49 -8.62
N HIS A 156 20.38 2.33 -8.85
CA HIS A 156 21.72 2.13 -8.30
C HIS A 156 21.77 2.18 -6.76
N THR A 157 20.81 2.82 -6.12
CA THR A 157 20.72 2.78 -4.64
C THR A 157 20.26 1.43 -4.11
N PHE A 158 19.73 0.56 -4.96
CA PHE A 158 19.30 -0.81 -4.62
C PHE A 158 20.41 -1.85 -4.88
N ALA A 159 21.68 -1.48 -4.65
CA ALA A 159 22.84 -2.32 -4.95
C ALA A 159 22.80 -3.75 -4.35
N ASP A 160 22.08 -3.94 -3.25
CA ASP A 160 21.91 -5.21 -2.57
C ASP A 160 20.72 -6.06 -3.09
N GLN A 161 20.09 -5.63 -4.19
CA GLN A 161 18.89 -6.26 -4.72
C GLN A 161 19.09 -6.72 -6.17
N ASN A 162 18.41 -7.79 -6.54
CA ASN A 162 18.31 -8.23 -7.92
C ASN A 162 17.23 -7.42 -8.63
N VAL A 163 17.65 -6.54 -9.52
CA VAL A 163 16.74 -5.69 -10.30
C VAL A 163 16.75 -6.16 -11.75
N PHE A 164 15.59 -6.51 -12.28
CA PHE A 164 15.36 -6.82 -13.68
C PHE A 164 14.52 -5.74 -14.32
N VAL A 165 15.00 -5.21 -15.42
CA VAL A 165 14.28 -4.22 -16.23
C VAL A 165 13.98 -4.84 -17.58
N ILE A 166 12.70 -4.90 -17.93
CA ILE A 166 12.22 -5.38 -19.23
C ILE A 166 11.82 -4.14 -20.03
N SER A 167 12.35 -4.01 -21.25
CA SER A 167 12.10 -2.84 -22.09
C SER A 167 12.25 -3.18 -23.56
N HIS A 168 11.44 -2.55 -24.40
CA HIS A 168 11.56 -2.60 -25.85
C HIS A 168 12.53 -1.56 -26.41
N LYS A 169 12.97 -0.58 -25.59
CA LYS A 169 13.95 0.47 -25.96
C LYS A 169 15.41 -0.02 -25.79
N GLY A 170 15.68 -1.26 -26.18
CA GLY A 170 16.97 -1.91 -25.97
C GLY A 170 18.17 -1.07 -26.42
N ASP A 171 18.12 -0.51 -27.64
CA ASP A 171 19.24 0.19 -28.26
C ASP A 171 19.72 1.44 -27.48
N THR A 172 18.85 2.07 -26.69
CA THR A 172 19.18 3.26 -25.89
C THR A 172 19.57 2.94 -24.45
N MET A 173 19.39 1.68 -24.02
CA MET A 173 19.57 1.27 -22.63
C MET A 173 20.70 0.26 -22.41
N PHE A 174 21.27 -0.33 -23.47
CA PHE A 174 22.29 -1.37 -23.34
C PHE A 174 23.49 -0.95 -22.51
N ASP A 175 23.99 0.26 -22.71
CA ASP A 175 25.19 0.76 -22.03
C ASP A 175 24.96 1.14 -20.58
N LYS A 176 23.69 1.16 -20.15
CA LYS A 176 23.30 1.60 -18.80
C LYS A 176 23.22 0.46 -17.79
N PHE A 177 23.24 -0.78 -18.26
CA PHE A 177 23.14 -1.98 -17.42
C PHE A 177 24.39 -2.86 -17.52
N ARG A 178 24.78 -3.41 -16.38
CA ARG A 178 25.97 -4.30 -16.29
C ARG A 178 25.80 -5.60 -17.07
N SER A 179 24.57 -6.09 -17.19
CA SER A 179 24.24 -7.33 -17.87
C SER A 179 22.95 -7.17 -18.62
N VAL A 180 22.91 -7.57 -19.87
CA VAL A 180 21.75 -7.45 -20.75
C VAL A 180 21.47 -8.79 -21.40
N ILE A 181 20.21 -9.20 -21.41
CA ILE A 181 19.72 -10.36 -22.14
C ILE A 181 18.82 -9.85 -23.27
N LYS A 182 19.26 -10.01 -24.51
CA LYS A 182 18.50 -9.60 -25.69
C LYS A 182 17.70 -10.80 -26.22
N PHE A 183 16.39 -10.62 -26.37
CA PHE A 183 15.51 -11.59 -27.00
C PHE A 183 15.17 -11.13 -28.41
N GLU A 184 15.43 -11.95 -29.41
CA GLU A 184 15.11 -11.67 -30.81
C GLU A 184 14.21 -12.77 -31.38
N LYS A 185 13.11 -12.37 -32.02
CA LYS A 185 12.22 -13.27 -32.72
C LYS A 185 12.68 -13.41 -34.17
N GLN A 186 13.15 -14.59 -34.53
CA GLN A 186 13.50 -14.93 -35.92
C GLN A 186 12.45 -15.92 -36.46
N ARG A 187 11.59 -15.44 -37.37
CA ARG A 187 10.48 -16.23 -37.95
C ARG A 187 9.55 -16.78 -36.85
N ASN A 188 9.60 -18.10 -36.59
CA ASN A 188 8.79 -18.78 -35.57
C ASN A 188 9.55 -19.19 -34.31
N SER A 189 10.82 -18.80 -34.19
CA SER A 189 11.66 -19.12 -33.04
C SER A 189 12.12 -17.86 -32.33
N VAL A 190 12.35 -17.97 -31.02
CA VAL A 190 12.94 -16.90 -30.19
C VAL A 190 14.35 -17.32 -29.85
N SER A 191 15.32 -16.48 -30.18
CA SER A 191 16.71 -16.60 -29.73
C SER A 191 17.01 -15.58 -28.66
N TYR A 192 17.93 -15.89 -27.76
CA TYR A 192 18.42 -14.96 -26.77
C TYR A 192 19.93 -14.87 -26.81
N THR A 193 20.44 -13.68 -26.56
CA THR A 193 21.87 -13.38 -26.48
C THR A 193 22.15 -12.70 -25.14
N HIS A 194 23.13 -13.20 -24.39
CA HIS A 194 23.60 -12.57 -23.17
C HIS A 194 24.79 -11.67 -23.50
N LEU A 195 24.60 -10.35 -23.30
CA LEU A 195 25.63 -9.33 -23.50
C LEU A 195 26.10 -8.86 -22.12
N ARG A 196 27.41 -8.82 -21.89
CA ARG A 196 28.01 -8.10 -20.77
C ARG A 196 28.40 -6.72 -21.28
N ALA A 197 28.01 -5.65 -20.60
CA ALA A 197 28.57 -4.35 -20.86
C ALA A 197 30.09 -4.45 -20.68
N HIS A 198 30.87 -3.94 -21.64
CA HIS A 198 32.32 -3.84 -21.52
C HIS A 198 32.60 -3.04 -20.24
N GLU A 199 33.42 -3.60 -19.35
CA GLU A 199 34.06 -2.85 -18.30
C GLU A 199 34.90 -1.76 -19.01
N THR A 200 34.36 -0.54 -19.07
CA THR A 200 35.21 0.62 -19.33
C THR A 200 36.11 0.71 -18.12
N SER A 201 37.34 0.24 -18.35
CA SER A 201 38.47 0.35 -17.44
C SER A 201 38.59 1.78 -16.91
N ARG A 202 38.39 1.92 -15.60
CA ARG A 202 39.09 2.91 -14.77
C ARG A 202 39.24 2.35 -13.37
#